data_bbbce37377502c9d186960370a97d078
#
_entry.id   bbbce37377502c9d186960370a97d078
#
_cell.length_a   1.000
_cell.length_b   1.000
_cell.length_c   1.000
_cell.angle_alpha   90.00
_cell.angle_beta   90.00
_cell.angle_gamma   90.00
#
_symmetry.space_group_name_H-M   'P 1'
#
loop_
_entity.id
_entity.type
_entity.pdbx_description
1 polymer ?
#
loop_
_entity_poly.entity_id
_entity_poly.type
_entity_poly.pdbx_seq_one_letter_code
_entity_poly.pdbx_strand_id
1 'polypeptide(L)'
;VAYIRGELTSTLDTPYETAVRASNRGLQTLEFAKISENKDALTAILIYRTAEDKKIEVKVAKVTEASTKISIRVGIFGDEK
;
A
#
# COMPACT_ATOMS: atom_id res chain seq x y z
N VAL A 1 -1.79 -14.33 4.15
CA VAL A 1 -2.19 -12.99 4.57
C VAL A 1 -2.33 -12.95 6.07
N ALA A 2 -1.68 -11.98 6.68
CA ALA A 2 -1.74 -11.82 8.13
C ALA A 2 -2.28 -10.43 8.45
N TYR A 3 -3.12 -10.36 9.47
CA TYR A 3 -3.72 -9.10 9.89
C TYR A 3 -3.40 -8.90 11.36
N ILE A 4 -2.62 -7.86 11.65
CA ILE A 4 -2.19 -7.57 13.01
C ILE A 4 -2.34 -6.08 13.28
N ARG A 5 -3.12 -5.73 14.31
CA ARG A 5 -3.26 -4.35 14.76
C ARG A 5 -3.68 -3.40 13.66
N GLY A 6 -4.65 -3.81 12.85
CA GLY A 6 -5.15 -2.96 11.80
C GLY A 6 -4.28 -2.91 10.56
N GLU A 7 -3.29 -3.77 10.49
CA GLU A 7 -2.40 -3.82 9.34
C GLU A 7 -2.49 -5.19 8.70
N LEU A 8 -2.72 -5.20 7.40
CA LEU A 8 -2.80 -6.42 6.63
C LEU A 8 -1.49 -6.58 5.88
N THR A 9 -0.83 -7.72 6.06
CA THR A 9 0.47 -7.97 5.46
C THR A 9 0.43 -9.24 4.63
N SER A 10 1.05 -9.19 3.46
CA SER A 10 1.07 -10.32 2.56
C SER A 10 2.38 -10.32 1.76
N THR A 11 2.88 -11.50 1.43
CA THR A 11 4.05 -11.62 0.57
C THR A 11 3.59 -12.22 -0.75
N LEU A 12 3.98 -11.57 -1.84
CA LEU A 12 3.57 -11.96 -3.18
C LEU A 12 4.77 -12.48 -3.96
N ASP A 13 4.52 -13.47 -4.82
CA ASP A 13 5.53 -13.96 -5.75
C ASP A 13 5.50 -13.06 -6.98
N THR A 14 5.82 -11.79 -6.79
CA THR A 14 5.71 -10.77 -7.82
C THR A 14 6.86 -9.80 -7.65
N PRO A 15 7.51 -9.39 -8.74
CA PRO A 15 8.59 -8.41 -8.63
C PRO A 15 8.09 -7.08 -8.06
N TYR A 16 9.00 -6.38 -7.40
CA TYR A 16 8.69 -5.14 -6.71
C TYR A 16 8.00 -4.12 -7.62
N GLU A 17 8.57 -3.87 -8.80
CA GLU A 17 8.00 -2.86 -9.70
C GLU A 17 6.58 -3.24 -10.15
N THR A 18 6.37 -4.51 -10.41
CA THR A 18 5.05 -4.99 -10.81
C THR A 18 4.06 -4.84 -9.67
N ALA A 19 4.52 -5.13 -8.43
CA ALA A 19 3.64 -5.02 -7.27
C ALA A 19 3.25 -3.57 -7.02
N VAL A 20 4.18 -2.63 -7.19
CA VAL A 20 3.85 -1.22 -7.03
C VAL A 20 2.82 -0.78 -8.06
N ARG A 21 3.02 -1.18 -9.31
CA ARG A 21 2.09 -0.82 -10.38
C ARG A 21 0.71 -1.42 -10.13
N ALA A 22 0.68 -2.68 -9.73
CA ALA A 22 -0.61 -3.35 -9.48
C ALA A 22 -1.33 -2.72 -8.30
N SER A 23 -0.59 -2.32 -7.27
CA SER A 23 -1.19 -1.68 -6.10
C SER A 23 -1.84 -0.36 -6.49
N ASN A 24 -1.14 0.46 -7.27
CA ASN A 24 -1.70 1.73 -7.73
C ASN A 24 -2.95 1.50 -8.57
N ARG A 25 -2.87 0.52 -9.49
CA ARG A 25 -4.00 0.25 -10.37
C ARG A 25 -5.22 -0.21 -9.57
N GLY A 26 -5.01 -1.09 -8.59
CA GLY A 26 -6.11 -1.59 -7.78
C GLY A 26 -6.79 -0.48 -7.00
N LEU A 27 -5.99 0.39 -6.39
CA LEU A 27 -6.55 1.47 -5.60
C LEU A 27 -7.27 2.49 -6.47
N GLN A 28 -6.77 2.73 -7.68
CA GLN A 28 -7.44 3.64 -8.61
C GLN A 28 -8.73 3.03 -9.12
N THR A 29 -8.78 1.72 -9.29
CA THR A 29 -10.00 1.05 -9.72
C THR A 29 -11.09 1.20 -8.67
N LEU A 30 -10.71 1.29 -7.40
CA LEU A 30 -11.66 1.52 -6.32
C LEU A 30 -12.04 2.99 -6.22
N GLU A 31 -11.48 3.84 -7.09
CA GLU A 31 -11.79 5.26 -7.16
C GLU A 31 -11.35 6.02 -5.91
N PHE A 32 -10.32 5.52 -5.25
CA PHE A 32 -9.72 6.25 -4.14
C PHE A 32 -8.83 7.36 -4.70
N ALA A 33 -8.75 8.45 -3.97
CA ALA A 33 -7.91 9.59 -4.38
C ALA A 33 -6.48 9.35 -3.92
N LYS A 34 -5.54 9.47 -4.85
CA LYS A 34 -4.13 9.32 -4.52
C LYS A 34 -3.61 10.60 -3.88
N ILE A 35 -3.04 10.48 -2.69
CA ILE A 35 -2.53 11.63 -1.94
C ILE A 35 -1.05 11.79 -2.16
N SER A 36 -0.29 10.70 -2.04
CA SER A 36 1.16 10.79 -2.23
C SER A 36 1.74 9.42 -2.53
N GLU A 37 2.96 9.44 -3.03
CA GLU A 37 3.72 8.22 -3.28
C GLU A 37 5.18 8.54 -3.07
N ASN A 38 5.81 7.80 -2.16
CA ASN A 38 7.24 7.88 -1.94
C ASN A 38 7.83 6.55 -2.32
N LYS A 39 8.70 6.53 -3.30
CA LYS A 39 9.20 5.29 -3.87
C LYS A 39 10.71 5.38 -4.05
N ASP A 40 11.42 4.34 -3.63
CA ASP A 40 12.83 4.20 -3.96
C ASP A 40 13.06 2.80 -4.51
N ALA A 41 14.31 2.36 -4.54
CA ALA A 41 14.64 1.08 -5.19
C ALA A 41 14.12 -0.13 -4.43
N LEU A 42 13.85 0.01 -3.14
CA LEU A 42 13.50 -1.13 -2.30
C LEU A 42 12.14 -1.01 -1.63
N THR A 43 11.61 0.20 -1.50
CA THR A 43 10.39 0.41 -0.74
C THR A 43 9.57 1.51 -1.39
N ALA A 44 8.25 1.31 -1.41
CA ALA A 44 7.32 2.32 -1.87
C ALA A 44 6.22 2.47 -0.83
N ILE A 45 5.83 3.72 -0.58
CA ILE A 45 4.73 4.00 0.34
C ILE A 45 3.70 4.81 -0.43
N LEU A 46 2.50 4.25 -0.54
CA LEU A 46 1.41 4.85 -1.28
C LEU A 46 0.35 5.28 -0.29
N ILE A 47 -0.08 6.53 -0.39
CA ILE A 47 -1.13 7.05 0.47
C ILE A 47 -2.33 7.39 -0.40
N TYR A 48 -3.47 6.81 -0.06
CA TYR A 48 -4.72 7.06 -0.76
C TYR A 48 -5.79 7.45 0.25
N ARG A 49 -6.86 8.05 -0.26
CA ARG A 49 -7.95 8.54 0.57
C ARG A 49 -9.26 8.03 0.00
N THR A 50 -10.10 7.45 0.88
CA THR A 50 -11.39 6.93 0.44
C THR A 50 -12.43 8.05 0.45
N ALA A 51 -13.61 7.74 -0.13
CA ALA A 51 -14.70 8.70 -0.12
C ALA A 51 -15.19 8.99 1.29
N GLU A 52 -14.91 8.10 2.22
CA GLU A 52 -15.31 8.29 3.62
C GLU A 52 -14.21 8.97 4.43
N ASP A 53 -13.22 9.52 3.75
CA ASP A 53 -12.15 10.27 4.40
C ASP A 53 -11.23 9.39 5.23
N LYS A 54 -11.09 8.14 4.84
CA LYS A 54 -10.17 7.24 5.51
C LYS A 54 -8.86 7.20 4.74
N LYS A 55 -7.78 7.06 5.48
CA LYS A 55 -6.45 6.98 4.89
C LYS A 55 -6.07 5.54 4.68
N ILE A 56 -5.62 5.22 3.45
CA ILE A 56 -5.11 3.91 3.13
C ILE A 56 -3.63 4.06 2.86
N GLU A 57 -2.83 3.40 3.67
CA GLU A 57 -1.39 3.42 3.49
C GLU A 57 -0.94 2.05 3.04
N VAL A 58 -0.32 1.98 1.87
CA VAL A 58 0.18 0.74 1.32
C VAL A 58 1.70 0.83 1.27
N LYS A 59 2.35 -0.09 1.95
CA LYS A 59 3.81 -0.16 1.94
C LYS A 59 4.21 -1.38 1.14
N VAL A 60 5.01 -1.16 0.11
CA VAL A 60 5.46 -2.22 -0.78
C VAL A 60 6.97 -2.32 -0.61
N ALA A 61 7.44 -3.48 -0.18
CA ALA A 61 8.87 -3.67 0.11
C ALA A 61 9.40 -4.85 -0.68
N LYS A 62 10.54 -4.64 -1.34
CA LYS A 62 11.20 -5.70 -2.08
C LYS A 62 11.80 -6.72 -1.11
N VAL A 63 11.49 -7.99 -1.30
CA VAL A 63 12.06 -9.06 -0.49
C VAL A 63 13.17 -9.74 -1.28
N THR A 64 12.85 -10.18 -2.50
CA THR A 64 13.83 -10.71 -3.43
C THR A 64 13.49 -10.13 -4.79
N GLU A 65 14.23 -10.56 -5.82
CA GLU A 65 13.96 -10.07 -7.16
C GLU A 65 12.61 -10.56 -7.69
N ALA A 66 12.09 -11.63 -7.09
CA ALA A 66 10.84 -12.21 -7.55
C ALA A 66 9.74 -12.16 -6.51
N SER A 67 9.98 -11.56 -5.34
CA SER A 67 8.95 -11.53 -4.31
C SER A 67 8.93 -10.18 -3.62
N THR A 68 7.75 -9.79 -3.14
CA THR A 68 7.49 -8.47 -2.60
C THR A 68 6.54 -8.61 -1.42
N LYS A 69 6.79 -7.82 -0.40
CA LYS A 69 5.93 -7.79 0.77
C LYS A 69 5.07 -6.55 0.71
N ILE A 70 3.76 -6.72 0.90
CA ILE A 70 2.81 -5.61 0.89
C ILE A 70 2.14 -5.53 2.24
N SER A 71 2.11 -4.34 2.82
CA SER A 71 1.42 -4.07 4.07
C SER A 71 0.40 -2.97 3.83
N ILE A 72 -0.82 -3.18 4.30
CA ILE A 72 -1.90 -2.22 4.11
C ILE A 72 -2.44 -1.82 5.47
N ARG A 73 -2.49 -0.54 5.71
CA ARG A 73 -3.01 0.00 6.97
C ARG A 73 -4.09 1.03 6.65
N VAL A 74 -5.21 0.93 7.36
CA VAL A 74 -6.32 1.85 7.19
C VAL A 74 -6.43 2.72 8.43
N GLY A 75 -6.51 4.03 8.24
CA GLY A 75 -6.63 4.96 9.33
C GLY A 75 -7.63 6.06 9.01
N ILE A 76 -7.56 7.14 9.77
CA ILE A 76 -8.46 8.27 9.59
C ILE A 76 -7.60 9.51 9.40
N PHE A 77 -7.87 10.26 8.33
CA PHE A 77 -7.15 11.51 8.11
C PHE A 77 -7.41 12.48 9.24
N GLY A 78 -6.35 13.15 9.66
CA GLY A 78 -6.48 14.16 10.69
C GLY A 78 -6.62 13.62 12.09
N ASP A 79 -6.57 12.34 12.28
CA ASP A 79 -6.68 11.74 13.59
C ASP A 79 -5.28 11.60 14.20
N GLU A 80 -5.02 12.42 15.16
CA GLU A 80 -3.72 12.46 15.84
C GLU A 80 -3.88 12.05 17.25
N LYS A 81 -3.48 10.88 17.60
CA LYS A 81 -3.65 10.46 18.99
C LYS A 81 -2.36 10.06 19.62
#